data_f3f89e1e6f8a57d8ea3378d330cfce2a
#
_entry.id   f3f89e1e6f8a57d8ea3378d330cfce2a
#
_cell.length_a   1.000
_cell.length_b   1.000
_cell.length_c   1.000
_cell.angle_alpha   90.00
_cell.angle_beta   90.00
_cell.angle_gamma   90.00
#
_symmetry.space_group_name_H-M   'P 1'
#
loop_
_entity.id
_entity.type
_entity.pdbx_description
1 polymer ?
#
loop_
_entity_poly.entity_id
_entity_poly.type
_entity_poly.pdbx_seq_one_letter_code
_entity_poly.pdbx_strand_id
1 'polypeptide(L)'
;MNWFWFALIALICWSGSDLFSKIGCCGEKDKTAHLKMVVAVGLVMGLHAAYMIVFHHVSVTWDVVWTSLPVSLLYILSMTLGYVGLRYIELSISSPICNSSGALVAVLCLCTGALSDYNGPQ
;
A
#
# COMPACT_ATOMS: atom_id res chain seq x y z
N MET A 1 -15.19 3.26 -21.07
CA MET A 1 -15.82 3.91 -19.89
C MET A 1 -15.86 3.03 -18.65
N ASN A 2 -15.34 1.81 -18.67
CA ASN A 2 -15.38 0.91 -17.49
C ASN A 2 -14.31 1.23 -16.42
N TRP A 3 -13.22 1.91 -16.79
CA TRP A 3 -12.14 2.25 -15.87
C TRP A 3 -12.59 3.15 -14.71
N PHE A 4 -13.55 4.04 -14.95
CA PHE A 4 -14.08 4.95 -13.92
C PHE A 4 -14.76 4.18 -12.79
N TRP A 5 -15.57 3.17 -13.11
CA TRP A 5 -16.24 2.34 -12.11
C TRP A 5 -15.25 1.52 -11.29
N PHE A 6 -14.22 0.97 -11.94
CA PHE A 6 -13.14 0.26 -11.24
C PHE A 6 -12.37 1.18 -10.30
N ALA A 7 -12.06 2.40 -10.74
CA ALA A 7 -11.40 3.40 -9.90
C ALA A 7 -12.27 3.78 -8.70
N LEU A 8 -13.58 3.93 -8.88
CA LEU A 8 -14.51 4.28 -7.81
C LEU A 8 -14.65 3.14 -6.79
N ILE A 9 -14.75 1.90 -7.25
CA ILE A 9 -14.76 0.72 -6.38
C ILE A 9 -13.45 0.62 -5.60
N ALA A 10 -12.31 0.79 -6.26
CA ALA A 10 -11.00 0.77 -5.61
C ALA A 10 -10.89 1.84 -4.51
N LEU A 11 -11.41 3.04 -4.78
CA LEU A 11 -11.42 4.14 -3.82
C LEU A 11 -12.27 3.83 -2.59
N ILE A 12 -13.46 3.25 -2.79
CA ILE A 12 -14.34 2.82 -1.68
C ILE A 12 -13.68 1.71 -0.86
N CYS A 13 -13.08 0.71 -1.53
CA CYS A 13 -12.37 -0.38 -0.86
C CYS A 13 -11.17 0.14 -0.05
N TRP A 14 -10.40 1.09 -0.61
CA TRP A 14 -9.27 1.71 0.06
C TRP A 14 -9.69 2.50 1.29
N SER A 15 -10.72 3.33 1.14
CA SER A 15 -11.29 4.11 2.25
C SER A 15 -11.83 3.21 3.37
N GLY A 16 -12.50 2.12 3.01
CA GLY A 16 -12.95 1.10 3.96
C GLY A 16 -11.78 0.44 4.70
N SER A 17 -10.71 0.11 3.98
CA SER A 17 -9.48 -0.44 4.57
C SER A 17 -8.85 0.50 5.60
N ASP A 18 -8.77 1.80 5.29
CA ASP A 18 -8.25 2.82 6.22
C ASP A 18 -9.09 2.90 7.49
N LEU A 19 -10.42 2.85 7.37
CA LEU A 19 -11.33 2.86 8.51
C LEU A 19 -11.14 1.63 9.40
N PHE A 20 -11.10 0.43 8.83
CA PHE A 20 -10.87 -0.81 9.57
C PHE A 20 -9.48 -0.83 10.22
N SER A 21 -8.47 -0.32 9.54
CA SER A 21 -7.11 -0.18 10.09
C SER A 21 -7.09 0.75 11.30
N LYS A 22 -7.83 1.86 11.24
CA LYS A 22 -7.97 2.78 12.38
C LYS A 22 -8.63 2.09 13.58
N ILE A 23 -9.73 1.40 13.35
CA ILE A 23 -10.44 0.65 14.39
C ILE A 23 -9.52 -0.41 15.01
N GLY A 24 -8.80 -1.15 14.18
CA GLY A 24 -7.86 -2.18 14.62
C GLY A 24 -6.67 -1.64 15.42
N CYS A 25 -6.18 -0.44 15.08
CA CYS A 25 -5.05 0.20 15.77
C CYS A 25 -5.44 0.90 17.08
N CYS A 26 -6.70 1.29 17.25
CA CYS A 26 -7.20 2.04 18.40
C CYS A 26 -7.75 1.19 19.55
N GLY A 27 -7.46 -0.10 19.62
CA GLY A 27 -7.84 -0.95 20.75
C GLY A 27 -7.30 -0.40 22.07
N GLU A 28 -8.20 0.09 22.93
CA GLU A 28 -7.85 0.83 24.16
C GLU A 28 -6.93 0.06 25.13
N LYS A 29 -6.99 -1.26 25.13
CA LYS A 29 -6.23 -2.11 26.07
C LYS A 29 -4.92 -2.66 25.49
N ASP A 30 -4.67 -2.55 24.20
CA ASP A 30 -3.59 -3.27 23.53
C ASP A 30 -2.54 -2.29 22.98
N LYS A 31 -1.42 -2.18 23.70
CA LYS A 31 -0.28 -1.34 23.26
C LYS A 31 0.34 -1.82 21.94
N THR A 32 0.12 -3.07 21.57
CA THR A 32 0.68 -3.74 20.37
C THR A 32 -0.34 -3.91 19.25
N ALA A 33 -1.51 -3.28 19.33
CA ALA A 33 -2.57 -3.41 18.32
C ALA A 33 -2.10 -3.07 16.89
N HIS A 34 -1.28 -2.03 16.73
CA HIS A 34 -0.68 -1.65 15.46
C HIS A 34 0.24 -2.74 14.87
N LEU A 35 1.01 -3.44 15.71
CA LEU A 35 1.85 -4.55 15.24
C LEU A 35 1.01 -5.75 14.79
N LYS A 36 -0.08 -6.04 15.49
CA LYS A 36 -1.03 -7.07 15.09
C LYS A 36 -1.66 -6.77 13.72
N MET A 37 -1.96 -5.51 13.45
CA MET A 37 -2.46 -5.07 12.14
C MET A 37 -1.41 -5.27 11.04
N VAL A 38 -0.14 -4.92 11.29
CA VAL A 38 0.95 -5.18 10.32
C VAL A 38 1.06 -6.66 10.00
N VAL A 39 1.02 -7.53 11.03
CA VAL A 39 1.09 -8.98 10.84
C VAL A 39 -0.13 -9.50 10.08
N ALA A 40 -1.33 -9.04 10.40
CA ALA A 40 -2.56 -9.45 9.72
C ALA A 40 -2.52 -9.09 8.22
N VAL A 41 -2.13 -7.87 7.90
CA VAL A 41 -1.96 -7.43 6.50
C VAL A 41 -0.86 -8.24 5.80
N GLY A 42 0.27 -8.46 6.47
CA GLY A 42 1.35 -9.27 5.94
C GLY A 42 0.93 -10.71 5.64
N LEU A 43 0.11 -11.33 6.50
CA LEU A 43 -0.46 -12.67 6.27
C LEU A 43 -1.37 -12.71 5.05
N VAL A 44 -2.28 -11.75 4.91
CA VAL A 44 -3.20 -11.69 3.76
C VAL A 44 -2.41 -11.50 2.46
N MET A 45 -1.44 -10.58 2.45
CA MET A 45 -0.57 -10.36 1.28
C MET A 45 0.30 -11.58 0.96
N GLY A 46 0.82 -12.25 1.99
CA GLY A 46 1.61 -13.48 1.84
C GLY A 46 0.78 -14.63 1.27
N LEU A 47 -0.46 -14.83 1.74
CA LEU A 47 -1.39 -15.82 1.20
C LEU A 47 -1.75 -15.51 -0.26
N HIS A 48 -1.97 -14.24 -0.59
CA HIS A 48 -2.23 -13.83 -1.97
C HIS A 48 -1.02 -14.10 -2.87
N ALA A 49 0.19 -13.77 -2.42
CA ALA A 49 1.41 -14.07 -3.15
C ALA A 49 1.61 -15.58 -3.35
N ALA A 50 1.37 -16.39 -2.33
CA ALA A 50 1.42 -17.87 -2.42
C ALA A 50 0.40 -18.39 -3.42
N TYR A 51 -0.83 -17.86 -3.42
CA TYR A 51 -1.84 -18.20 -4.39
C TYR A 51 -1.38 -17.91 -5.82
N MET A 52 -0.81 -16.73 -6.08
CA MET A 52 -0.30 -16.35 -7.40
C MET A 52 0.83 -17.25 -7.87
N ILE A 53 1.74 -17.64 -6.98
CA ILE A 53 2.84 -18.55 -7.33
C ILE A 53 2.31 -19.95 -7.68
N VAL A 54 1.38 -20.48 -6.88
CA VAL A 54 0.87 -21.87 -7.06
C VAL A 54 -0.08 -21.98 -8.24
N PHE A 55 -1.04 -21.06 -8.39
CA PHE A 55 -2.10 -21.17 -9.40
C PHE A 55 -1.77 -20.46 -10.72
N HIS A 56 -1.04 -19.38 -10.69
CA HIS A 56 -0.66 -18.62 -11.89
C HIS A 56 0.77 -18.90 -12.37
N HIS A 57 1.47 -19.82 -11.69
CA HIS A 57 2.84 -20.23 -12.07
C HIS A 57 3.79 -19.05 -12.30
N VAL A 58 3.67 -17.99 -11.49
CA VAL A 58 4.56 -16.85 -11.57
C VAL A 58 5.96 -17.30 -11.15
N SER A 59 6.89 -17.25 -12.09
CA SER A 59 8.29 -17.62 -11.82
C SER A 59 8.96 -16.55 -10.95
N VAL A 60 9.32 -16.92 -9.73
CA VAL A 60 10.09 -16.06 -8.84
C VAL A 60 11.56 -16.37 -9.01
N THR A 61 12.30 -15.49 -9.68
CA THR A 61 13.74 -15.59 -9.84
C THR A 61 14.47 -14.96 -8.65
N TRP A 62 15.63 -15.47 -8.28
CA TRP A 62 16.44 -14.90 -7.19
C TRP A 62 16.79 -13.44 -7.41
N ASP A 63 17.01 -13.01 -8.65
CA ASP A 63 17.27 -11.61 -9.00
C ASP A 63 16.09 -10.69 -8.61
N VAL A 64 14.86 -11.14 -8.82
CA VAL A 64 13.65 -10.40 -8.42
C VAL A 64 13.58 -10.27 -6.90
N VAL A 65 13.92 -11.34 -6.16
CA VAL A 65 13.94 -11.31 -4.70
C VAL A 65 14.95 -10.29 -4.17
N TRP A 66 16.19 -10.34 -4.68
CA TRP A 66 17.24 -9.42 -4.26
C TRP A 66 16.94 -7.95 -4.60
N THR A 67 16.40 -7.71 -5.79
CA THR A 67 16.02 -6.36 -6.22
C THR A 67 14.83 -5.81 -5.44
N SER A 68 13.89 -6.68 -5.05
CA SER A 68 12.68 -6.29 -4.32
C SER A 68 12.90 -6.15 -2.80
N LEU A 69 13.96 -6.77 -2.26
CA LEU A 69 14.20 -6.82 -0.82
C LEU A 69 14.30 -5.43 -0.16
N PRO A 70 15.12 -4.47 -0.67
CA PRO A 70 15.20 -3.14 -0.06
C PRO A 70 13.88 -2.38 -0.14
N VAL A 71 13.14 -2.53 -1.25
CA VAL A 71 11.82 -1.88 -1.43
C VAL A 71 10.81 -2.46 -0.44
N SER A 72 10.82 -3.78 -0.25
CA SER A 72 9.94 -4.48 0.70
C SER A 72 10.21 -4.07 2.15
N LEU A 73 11.48 -3.91 2.53
CA LEU A 73 11.86 -3.44 3.86
C LEU A 73 11.39 -2.01 4.11
N LEU A 74 11.58 -1.11 3.14
CA LEU A 74 11.08 0.26 3.21
C LEU A 74 9.54 0.30 3.29
N TYR A 75 8.87 -0.56 2.54
CA TYR A 75 7.41 -0.68 2.58
C TYR A 75 6.92 -1.11 3.96
N ILE A 76 7.49 -2.17 4.55
CA ILE A 76 7.13 -2.64 5.90
C ILE A 76 7.37 -1.55 6.94
N LEU A 77 8.50 -0.85 6.85
CA LEU A 77 8.82 0.26 7.75
C LEU A 77 7.78 1.38 7.63
N SER A 78 7.46 1.79 6.40
CA SER A 78 6.46 2.81 6.11
C SER A 78 5.08 2.43 6.64
N MET A 79 4.64 1.19 6.40
CA MET A 79 3.36 0.67 6.91
C MET A 79 3.31 0.65 8.44
N THR A 80 4.40 0.21 9.07
CA THR A 80 4.49 0.18 10.54
C THR A 80 4.36 1.59 11.12
N LEU A 81 5.10 2.55 10.56
CA LEU A 81 5.02 3.97 10.97
C LEU A 81 3.62 4.55 10.72
N GLY A 82 3.00 4.19 9.60
CA GLY A 82 1.63 4.58 9.28
C GLY A 82 0.62 4.09 10.34
N TYR A 83 0.69 2.82 10.73
CA TYR A 83 -0.20 2.28 11.77
C TYR A 83 0.09 2.84 13.15
N VAL A 84 1.35 3.15 13.47
CA VAL A 84 1.69 3.89 14.69
C VAL A 84 1.07 5.29 14.63
N GLY A 85 1.18 5.97 13.50
CA GLY A 85 0.56 7.29 13.29
C GLY A 85 -0.95 7.25 13.47
N LEU A 86 -1.64 6.27 12.88
CA LEU A 86 -3.09 6.09 13.00
C LEU A 86 -3.56 5.92 14.45
N ARG A 87 -2.71 5.45 15.33
CA ARG A 87 -3.03 5.31 16.75
C ARG A 87 -3.15 6.66 17.45
N TYR A 88 -2.30 7.63 17.08
CA TYR A 88 -2.18 8.92 17.76
C TYR A 88 -2.86 10.07 17.02
N ILE A 89 -3.05 9.94 15.71
CA ILE A 89 -3.57 10.99 14.84
C ILE A 89 -4.97 10.58 14.36
N GLU A 90 -5.87 11.55 14.23
CA GLU A 90 -7.18 11.30 13.66
C GLU A 90 -7.11 10.90 12.19
N LEU A 91 -7.99 9.98 11.78
CA LEU A 91 -8.02 9.46 10.41
C LEU A 91 -8.28 10.57 9.37
N SER A 92 -9.08 11.56 9.74
CA SER A 92 -9.39 12.73 8.92
C SER A 92 -8.17 13.55 8.51
N ILE A 93 -7.11 13.50 9.31
CA ILE A 93 -5.83 14.17 9.05
C ILE A 93 -4.84 13.21 8.40
N SER A 94 -4.75 11.99 8.93
CA SER A 94 -3.78 10.99 8.50
C SER A 94 -4.03 10.49 7.07
N SER A 95 -5.28 10.22 6.71
CA SER A 95 -5.63 9.66 5.40
C SER A 95 -5.29 10.60 4.23
N PRO A 96 -5.63 11.90 4.25
CA PRO A 96 -5.22 12.83 3.20
C PRO A 96 -3.70 12.96 3.05
N ILE A 97 -2.97 12.95 4.18
CA ILE A 97 -1.50 13.06 4.17
C ILE A 97 -0.87 11.81 3.51
N CYS A 98 -1.30 10.62 3.90
CA CYS A 98 -0.83 9.37 3.32
C CYS A 98 -1.15 9.27 1.82
N ASN A 99 -2.35 9.71 1.42
CA ASN A 99 -2.79 9.67 0.03
C ASN A 99 -2.18 10.78 -0.83
N SER A 100 -1.60 11.83 -0.25
CA SER A 100 -0.88 12.88 -0.98
C SER A 100 0.40 12.37 -1.65
N SER A 101 0.91 11.21 -1.26
CA SER A 101 2.08 10.57 -1.87
C SER A 101 1.91 10.35 -3.38
N GLY A 102 0.69 10.01 -3.83
CA GLY A 102 0.37 9.88 -5.24
C GLY A 102 0.54 11.19 -6.03
N ALA A 103 0.15 12.31 -5.44
CA ALA A 103 0.35 13.63 -6.04
C ALA A 103 1.85 13.99 -6.13
N LEU A 104 2.63 13.67 -5.10
CA LEU A 104 4.08 13.86 -5.12
C LEU A 104 4.75 13.03 -6.21
N VAL A 105 4.37 11.78 -6.37
CA VAL A 105 4.88 10.92 -7.45
C VAL A 105 4.52 11.51 -8.81
N ALA A 106 3.29 11.98 -9.02
CA ALA A 106 2.88 12.61 -10.26
C ALA A 106 3.71 13.87 -10.58
N VAL A 107 3.96 14.72 -9.58
CA VAL A 107 4.83 15.90 -9.73
C VAL A 107 6.26 15.49 -10.06
N LEU A 108 6.82 14.49 -9.38
CA LEU A 108 8.16 13.98 -9.67
C LEU A 108 8.26 13.43 -11.09
N CYS A 109 7.26 12.66 -11.54
CA CYS A 109 7.22 12.16 -12.92
C CYS A 109 7.15 13.28 -13.96
N LEU A 110 6.41 14.35 -13.68
CA LEU A 110 6.39 15.54 -14.53
C LEU A 110 7.75 16.25 -14.57
N CYS A 111 8.39 16.42 -13.40
CA CYS A 111 9.69 17.08 -13.31
C CYS A 111 10.84 16.28 -13.93
N THR A 112 10.78 14.97 -13.86
CA THR A 112 11.81 14.07 -14.43
C THR A 112 11.60 13.76 -15.91
N GLY A 113 10.52 14.24 -16.52
CA GLY A 113 10.18 13.94 -17.91
C GLY A 113 9.76 12.49 -18.17
N ALA A 114 9.62 11.69 -17.11
CA ALA A 114 9.27 10.28 -17.23
C ALA A 114 7.91 10.03 -17.92
N LEU A 115 7.03 11.03 -17.94
CA LEU A 115 5.76 11.01 -18.70
C LEU A 115 5.98 11.26 -20.20
N SER A 116 7.09 11.89 -20.59
CA SER A 116 7.41 12.15 -22.00
C SER A 116 7.76 10.85 -22.75
N ASP A 117 8.42 9.90 -22.07
CA ASP A 117 8.79 8.62 -22.68
C ASP A 117 7.61 7.65 -22.82
N TYR A 118 6.51 7.87 -22.07
CA TYR A 118 5.31 7.04 -22.17
C TYR A 118 4.46 7.33 -23.43
N ASN A 119 4.67 8.46 -24.07
CA ASN A 119 4.02 8.83 -25.34
C ASN A 119 4.86 8.45 -26.57
N GLY A 120 5.74 7.46 -26.44
CA GLY A 120 6.45 6.86 -27.57
C GLY A 120 5.48 6.29 -28.62
N PRO A 121 5.86 6.24 -29.89
CA PRO A 121 4.97 5.94 -30.99
C PRO A 121 4.31 4.58 -30.83
N GLN A 122 2.99 4.58 -30.96
CA GLN A 122 2.16 3.38 -31.15
C GLN A 122 2.38 2.83 -32.55
#